data_41cfc2db0253edb3ff2c187f322b6ee8
#
_entry.id   41cfc2db0253edb3ff2c187f322b6ee8
#
_cell.length_a   1.000
_cell.length_b   1.000
_cell.length_c   1.000
_cell.angle_alpha   90.00
_cell.angle_beta   90.00
_cell.angle_gamma   90.00
#
_symmetry.space_group_name_H-M   'P 1'
#
loop_
_entity.id
_entity.type
_entity.pdbx_description
1 polymer ?
#
loop_
_entity_poly.entity_id
_entity_poly.type
_entity_poly.pdbx_seq_one_letter_code
_entity_poly.pdbx_strand_id
1 'polypeptide(L)'
;FDLENPAEPVERDSLFYSGYNNDIYATDKFLFVSTAVVQQYYKTDLRCIDISAPDGTMEEEATIRTAGRVADKFKMRLSGDTLAVISEELNRNTGEIRNRWLTTLETFSLANPSKPEALGELSLAKGERLFATRFDAERVYIVTYERIDPLWIVDLSDPRKPEIKGELEVPGWSTYIQPLGDRLVSIGVDDTDNSRRVAVSLFDVSDVTKPKLFDKVTMGDRWSWSEAQYDEKAFTVLPHAGLILVPY
;
A
#
# COMPACT_ATOMS: atom_id res chain seq x y z
N PHE A 1 -13.83 -1.91 21.89
CA PHE A 1 -13.92 -1.37 23.27
C PHE A 1 -14.62 -0.03 23.27
N ASP A 2 -15.47 0.18 24.27
CA ASP A 2 -16.00 1.51 24.61
C ASP A 2 -15.00 2.21 25.54
N LEU A 3 -14.64 3.42 25.20
CA LEU A 3 -13.71 4.27 25.94
C LEU A 3 -14.38 5.54 26.47
N GLU A 4 -15.70 5.57 26.62
CA GLU A 4 -16.40 6.70 27.20
C GLU A 4 -15.87 7.04 28.59
N ASN A 5 -15.53 5.98 29.37
CA ASN A 5 -14.69 6.09 30.57
C ASN A 5 -13.32 5.41 30.30
N PRO A 6 -12.25 6.15 29.96
CA PRO A 6 -10.96 5.56 29.65
C PRO A 6 -10.29 4.81 30.81
N ALA A 7 -10.71 5.05 32.05
CA ALA A 7 -10.21 4.35 33.24
C ALA A 7 -10.85 2.96 33.40
N GLU A 8 -12.01 2.73 32.78
CA GLU A 8 -12.76 1.48 32.84
C GLU A 8 -13.28 1.12 31.43
N PRO A 9 -12.38 0.71 30.52
CA PRO A 9 -12.76 0.36 29.15
C PRO A 9 -13.68 -0.86 29.16
N VAL A 10 -14.76 -0.83 28.38
CA VAL A 10 -15.72 -1.93 28.27
C VAL A 10 -15.57 -2.60 26.91
N GLU A 11 -15.33 -3.92 26.91
CA GLU A 11 -15.39 -4.72 25.69
C GLU A 11 -16.83 -4.78 25.19
N ARG A 12 -17.06 -4.40 23.93
CA ARG A 12 -18.37 -4.48 23.28
C ARG A 12 -18.50 -5.73 22.44
N ASP A 13 -17.44 -6.06 21.68
CA ASP A 13 -17.40 -7.26 20.84
C ASP A 13 -15.96 -7.67 20.54
N SER A 14 -15.76 -8.94 20.12
CA SER A 14 -14.48 -9.47 19.67
C SER A 14 -14.65 -10.59 18.64
N LEU A 15 -13.88 -10.52 17.56
CA LEU A 15 -13.83 -11.54 16.52
C LEU A 15 -12.44 -12.18 16.50
N PHE A 16 -12.41 -13.50 16.35
CA PHE A 16 -11.16 -14.26 16.35
C PHE A 16 -10.96 -14.96 15.01
N TYR A 17 -9.81 -14.70 14.39
CA TYR A 17 -9.41 -15.33 13.14
C TYR A 17 -8.13 -16.11 13.32
N SER A 18 -8.13 -17.36 12.87
CA SER A 18 -6.91 -18.17 12.79
C SER A 18 -6.15 -17.82 11.50
N GLY A 19 -4.84 -17.65 11.57
CA GLY A 19 -4.00 -17.39 10.40
C GLY A 19 -2.69 -16.71 10.76
N TYR A 20 -1.83 -16.58 9.76
CA TYR A 20 -0.56 -15.87 9.86
C TYR A 20 -0.62 -14.58 9.05
N ASN A 21 0.09 -13.54 9.53
CA ASN A 21 0.22 -12.25 8.85
C ASN A 21 -1.14 -11.59 8.59
N ASN A 22 -1.83 -11.23 9.67
CA ASN A 22 -3.06 -10.46 9.59
C ASN A 22 -2.72 -8.97 9.68
N ASP A 23 -2.92 -8.25 8.58
CA ASP A 23 -2.89 -6.80 8.56
C ASP A 23 -4.31 -6.26 8.66
N ILE A 24 -4.48 -5.15 9.37
CA ILE A 24 -5.79 -4.52 9.56
C ILE A 24 -5.74 -3.12 8.94
N TYR A 25 -6.70 -2.87 8.05
CA TYR A 25 -7.02 -1.54 7.57
C TYR A 25 -8.37 -1.11 8.13
N ALA A 26 -8.37 -0.06 8.95
CA ALA A 26 -9.56 0.46 9.61
C ALA A 26 -10.07 1.73 8.93
N THR A 27 -11.37 1.83 8.80
CA THR A 27 -12.11 3.03 8.39
C THR A 27 -13.14 3.38 9.46
N ASP A 28 -13.94 4.39 9.24
CA ASP A 28 -15.07 4.76 10.12
C ASP A 28 -16.22 3.74 10.08
N LYS A 29 -16.30 2.94 9.01
CA LYS A 29 -17.42 1.99 8.79
C LYS A 29 -16.98 0.54 8.79
N PHE A 30 -15.76 0.24 8.31
CA PHE A 30 -15.29 -1.13 8.12
C PHE A 30 -13.90 -1.37 8.71
N LEU A 31 -13.69 -2.59 9.19
CA LEU A 31 -12.37 -3.19 9.34
C LEU A 31 -12.14 -4.17 8.19
N PHE A 32 -11.01 -4.03 7.51
CA PHE A 32 -10.54 -5.00 6.54
C PHE A 32 -9.40 -5.79 7.15
N VAL A 33 -9.61 -7.10 7.31
CA VAL A 33 -8.61 -8.01 7.89
C VAL A 33 -8.07 -8.91 6.80
N SER A 34 -6.78 -8.74 6.47
CA SER A 34 -6.09 -9.56 5.50
C SER A 34 -5.59 -10.85 6.15
N THR A 35 -5.90 -12.00 5.59
CA THR A 35 -5.42 -13.30 6.06
C THR A 35 -4.78 -14.06 4.90
N ALA A 36 -3.54 -14.53 5.08
CA ALA A 36 -2.87 -15.34 4.07
C ALA A 36 -3.57 -16.70 3.91
N VAL A 37 -3.82 -17.12 2.68
CA VAL A 37 -4.44 -18.42 2.38
C VAL A 37 -3.40 -19.53 2.54
N VAL A 38 -3.59 -20.42 3.52
CA VAL A 38 -2.60 -21.45 3.94
C VAL A 38 -2.12 -22.35 2.79
N GLN A 39 -2.97 -22.67 1.84
CA GLN A 39 -2.64 -23.52 0.69
C GLN A 39 -2.13 -22.74 -0.52
N GLN A 40 -2.23 -21.42 -0.48
CA GLN A 40 -1.87 -20.50 -1.55
C GLN A 40 -1.17 -19.26 -0.98
N TYR A 41 0.06 -19.41 -0.51
CA TYR A 41 0.86 -18.41 0.22
C TYR A 41 0.93 -17.00 -0.40
N TYR A 42 0.54 -16.89 -1.67
CA TYR A 42 0.52 -15.63 -2.41
C TYR A 42 -0.90 -15.14 -2.72
N LYS A 43 -1.90 -15.58 -1.97
CA LYS A 43 -3.27 -15.05 -2.02
C LYS A 43 -3.72 -14.61 -0.65
N THR A 44 -4.60 -13.64 -0.63
CA THR A 44 -5.20 -13.11 0.61
C THR A 44 -6.71 -13.29 0.58
N ASP A 45 -7.26 -13.75 1.69
CA ASP A 45 -8.66 -13.58 2.04
C ASP A 45 -8.78 -12.25 2.80
N LEU A 46 -9.45 -11.29 2.20
CA LEU A 46 -9.71 -9.99 2.79
C LEU A 46 -11.14 -9.99 3.34
N ARG A 47 -11.26 -10.02 4.67
CA ARG A 47 -12.54 -9.99 5.36
C ARG A 47 -13.01 -8.56 5.49
N CYS A 48 -14.27 -8.32 5.15
CA CYS A 48 -14.95 -7.05 5.32
C CYS A 48 -15.87 -7.15 6.54
N ILE A 49 -15.55 -6.40 7.58
CA ILE A 49 -16.26 -6.43 8.86
C ILE A 49 -16.89 -5.06 9.06
N ASP A 50 -18.22 -5.00 9.14
CA ASP A 50 -18.94 -3.77 9.49
C ASP A 50 -18.75 -3.48 10.99
N ILE A 51 -18.37 -2.24 11.29
CA ILE A 51 -18.17 -1.71 12.64
C ILE A 51 -19.03 -0.47 12.89
N SER A 52 -20.00 -0.20 12.02
CA SER A 52 -20.82 1.01 12.09
C SER A 52 -21.97 0.92 13.11
N ALA A 53 -22.20 -0.24 13.70
CA ALA A 53 -23.25 -0.44 14.69
C ALA A 53 -22.98 0.40 15.95
N PRO A 54 -23.94 1.22 16.41
CA PRO A 54 -23.73 2.15 17.53
C PRO A 54 -23.57 1.45 18.90
N ASP A 55 -23.96 0.18 19.00
CA ASP A 55 -23.75 -0.64 20.20
C ASP A 55 -22.36 -1.28 20.25
N GLY A 56 -21.57 -1.11 19.18
CA GLY A 56 -20.22 -1.62 19.05
C GLY A 56 -20.13 -3.08 18.61
N THR A 57 -21.24 -3.69 18.15
CA THR A 57 -21.22 -5.03 17.53
C THR A 57 -20.49 -4.97 16.19
N MET A 58 -19.81 -6.06 15.85
CA MET A 58 -19.05 -6.23 14.62
C MET A 58 -19.64 -7.39 13.81
N GLU A 59 -19.92 -7.17 12.52
CA GLU A 59 -20.48 -8.17 11.64
C GLU A 59 -19.56 -8.44 10.44
N GLU A 60 -19.15 -9.70 10.24
CA GLU A 60 -18.43 -10.07 9.02
C GLU A 60 -19.43 -10.15 7.86
N GLU A 61 -19.35 -9.19 6.95
CA GLU A 61 -20.23 -9.06 5.81
C GLU A 61 -19.83 -10.00 4.66
N ALA A 62 -18.55 -10.01 4.32
CA ALA A 62 -18.04 -10.82 3.21
C ALA A 62 -16.54 -11.08 3.33
N THR A 63 -16.09 -12.06 2.55
CA THR A 63 -14.66 -12.31 2.29
C THR A 63 -14.37 -12.14 0.79
N ILE A 64 -13.43 -11.26 0.45
CA ILE A 64 -12.94 -11.04 -0.90
C ILE A 64 -11.63 -11.81 -1.08
N ARG A 65 -11.56 -12.69 -2.09
CA ARG A 65 -10.32 -13.35 -2.49
C ARG A 65 -9.58 -12.47 -3.46
N THR A 66 -8.43 -11.91 -3.05
CA THR A 66 -7.59 -11.06 -3.93
C THR A 66 -6.75 -11.89 -4.90
N ALA A 67 -6.32 -11.27 -6.00
CA ALA A 67 -5.48 -11.90 -7.01
C ALA A 67 -4.14 -12.37 -6.43
N GLY A 68 -3.55 -11.59 -5.52
CA GLY A 68 -2.27 -11.85 -4.91
C GLY A 68 -2.27 -11.66 -3.39
N ARG A 69 -1.08 -11.55 -2.81
CA ARG A 69 -0.87 -11.25 -1.40
C ARG A 69 -0.97 -9.74 -1.16
N VAL A 70 -1.83 -9.35 -0.23
CA VAL A 70 -1.88 -7.99 0.35
C VAL A 70 -0.89 -7.97 1.51
N ALA A 71 0.15 -7.15 1.41
CA ALA A 71 1.29 -7.21 2.32
C ALA A 71 1.17 -6.33 3.56
N ASP A 72 0.39 -5.25 3.48
CA ASP A 72 0.20 -4.29 4.57
C ASP A 72 -1.04 -3.40 4.31
N LYS A 73 -1.37 -2.56 5.28
CA LYS A 73 -2.53 -1.64 5.24
C LYS A 73 -2.47 -0.58 4.13
N PHE A 74 -1.28 -0.21 3.65
CA PHE A 74 -1.12 0.79 2.58
C PHE A 74 -1.50 0.25 1.21
N LYS A 75 -1.71 -1.05 1.10
CA LYS A 75 -2.17 -1.73 -0.11
C LYS A 75 -3.70 -1.69 -0.27
N MET A 76 -4.39 -1.04 0.66
CA MET A 76 -5.86 -0.98 0.67
C MET A 76 -6.35 0.45 0.85
N ARG A 77 -7.47 0.78 0.22
CA ARG A 77 -8.17 2.03 0.42
C ARG A 77 -9.66 1.89 0.13
N LEU A 78 -10.47 2.35 1.08
CA LEU A 78 -11.89 2.58 0.88
C LEU A 78 -12.12 4.07 0.56
N SER A 79 -12.84 4.36 -0.52
CA SER A 79 -13.29 5.71 -0.90
C SER A 79 -14.77 5.65 -1.27
N GLY A 80 -15.64 6.26 -0.44
CA GLY A 80 -17.07 6.00 -0.52
C GLY A 80 -17.35 4.51 -0.35
N ASP A 81 -18.05 3.91 -1.32
CA ASP A 81 -18.32 2.47 -1.35
C ASP A 81 -17.33 1.69 -2.25
N THR A 82 -16.25 2.31 -2.70
CA THR A 82 -15.26 1.66 -3.55
C THR A 82 -14.03 1.27 -2.75
N LEU A 83 -13.75 -0.03 -2.69
CA LEU A 83 -12.52 -0.58 -2.14
C LEU A 83 -11.52 -0.82 -3.26
N ALA A 84 -10.34 -0.23 -3.16
CA ALA A 84 -9.19 -0.52 -4.00
C ALA A 84 -8.17 -1.35 -3.21
N VAL A 85 -7.65 -2.41 -3.84
CA VAL A 85 -6.69 -3.33 -3.24
C VAL A 85 -5.53 -3.55 -4.20
N ILE A 86 -4.29 -3.49 -3.68
CA ILE A 86 -3.09 -3.80 -4.44
C ILE A 86 -2.46 -5.05 -3.84
N SER A 87 -2.18 -6.01 -4.69
CA SER A 87 -1.64 -7.30 -4.29
C SER A 87 -0.46 -7.71 -5.15
N GLU A 88 0.41 -8.56 -4.61
CA GLU A 88 1.54 -9.16 -5.31
C GLU A 88 1.28 -10.64 -5.54
N GLU A 89 1.30 -11.08 -6.78
CA GLU A 89 1.12 -12.48 -7.15
C GLU A 89 2.44 -13.12 -7.58
N LEU A 90 2.64 -14.38 -7.19
CA LEU A 90 3.71 -15.22 -7.75
C LEU A 90 3.13 -16.17 -8.79
N ASN A 91 3.29 -15.85 -10.05
CA ASN A 91 2.89 -16.73 -11.15
C ASN A 91 3.95 -17.84 -11.37
N ARG A 92 3.66 -19.05 -10.91
CA ARG A 92 4.54 -20.21 -11.03
C ARG A 92 4.48 -20.90 -12.40
N ASN A 93 3.51 -20.53 -13.23
CA ASN A 93 3.28 -21.18 -14.54
C ASN A 93 4.06 -20.52 -15.68
N THR A 94 4.75 -19.41 -15.44
CA THR A 94 5.66 -18.83 -16.44
C THR A 94 6.95 -19.64 -16.43
N GLY A 95 7.36 -20.20 -17.56
CA GLY A 95 8.62 -20.95 -17.71
C GLY A 95 9.89 -20.12 -17.44
N GLU A 96 9.76 -18.82 -17.19
CA GLU A 96 10.84 -17.87 -16.92
C GLU A 96 10.83 -17.45 -15.46
N ILE A 97 11.93 -17.71 -14.76
CA ILE A 97 12.09 -17.36 -13.33
C ILE A 97 11.94 -15.85 -13.09
N ARG A 98 12.36 -15.02 -14.05
CA ARG A 98 12.34 -13.55 -13.95
C ARG A 98 10.95 -12.92 -14.06
N ASN A 99 9.99 -13.58 -14.68
CA ASN A 99 8.65 -13.04 -14.94
C ASN A 99 7.59 -13.59 -13.97
N ARG A 100 7.99 -14.00 -12.77
CA ARG A 100 7.08 -14.67 -11.83
C ARG A 100 6.25 -13.71 -10.99
N TRP A 101 6.75 -12.50 -10.74
CA TRP A 101 6.05 -11.53 -9.92
C TRP A 101 5.11 -10.67 -10.77
N LEU A 102 3.97 -10.35 -10.24
CA LEU A 102 2.97 -9.50 -10.87
C LEU A 102 2.29 -8.67 -9.77
N THR A 103 2.23 -7.37 -9.98
CA THR A 103 1.41 -6.48 -9.15
C THR A 103 0.05 -6.33 -9.79
N THR A 104 -1.01 -6.57 -9.03
CA THR A 104 -2.39 -6.40 -9.48
C THR A 104 -3.11 -5.42 -8.56
N LEU A 105 -3.73 -4.41 -9.18
CA LEU A 105 -4.67 -3.51 -8.54
C LEU A 105 -6.07 -3.97 -8.92
N GLU A 106 -6.90 -4.21 -7.91
CA GLU A 106 -8.29 -4.62 -8.04
C GLU A 106 -9.18 -3.58 -7.35
N THR A 107 -10.34 -3.34 -7.90
CA THR A 107 -11.37 -2.47 -7.31
C THR A 107 -12.67 -3.20 -7.15
N PHE A 108 -13.35 -2.96 -6.04
CA PHE A 108 -14.61 -3.61 -5.67
C PHE A 108 -15.63 -2.57 -5.23
N SER A 109 -16.90 -2.79 -5.57
CA SER A 109 -18.03 -2.05 -4.98
C SER A 109 -18.48 -2.73 -3.70
N LEU A 110 -18.58 -1.97 -2.63
CA LEU A 110 -19.18 -2.35 -1.35
C LEU A 110 -20.53 -1.63 -1.13
N ALA A 111 -21.21 -1.19 -2.20
CA ALA A 111 -22.57 -0.65 -2.10
C ALA A 111 -23.55 -1.66 -1.47
N ASN A 112 -23.27 -2.94 -1.64
CA ASN A 112 -23.82 -4.03 -0.86
C ASN A 112 -22.65 -4.81 -0.22
N PRO A 113 -22.31 -4.54 1.06
CA PRO A 113 -21.14 -5.13 1.72
C PRO A 113 -21.17 -6.65 1.79
N SER A 114 -22.35 -7.25 1.93
CA SER A 114 -22.52 -8.72 1.99
C SER A 114 -22.33 -9.39 0.63
N LYS A 115 -22.26 -8.60 -0.45
CA LYS A 115 -22.02 -9.07 -1.81
C LYS A 115 -21.14 -8.11 -2.59
N PRO A 116 -19.84 -8.04 -2.29
CA PRO A 116 -18.90 -7.21 -3.02
C PRO A 116 -18.88 -7.56 -4.52
N GLU A 117 -18.86 -6.53 -5.38
CA GLU A 117 -18.80 -6.69 -6.81
C GLU A 117 -17.47 -6.20 -7.36
N ALA A 118 -16.75 -7.03 -8.13
CA ALA A 118 -15.56 -6.60 -8.83
C ALA A 118 -15.91 -5.53 -9.87
N LEU A 119 -15.19 -4.41 -9.85
CA LEU A 119 -15.39 -3.29 -10.77
C LEU A 119 -14.35 -3.26 -11.88
N GLY A 120 -13.08 -3.27 -11.52
CA GLY A 120 -11.95 -3.16 -12.44
C GLY A 120 -10.71 -3.86 -11.93
N GLU A 121 -9.79 -4.14 -12.84
CA GLU A 121 -8.51 -4.76 -12.58
C GLU A 121 -7.44 -4.15 -13.49
N LEU A 122 -6.25 -3.94 -12.93
CA LEU A 122 -5.07 -3.51 -13.66
C LEU A 122 -3.86 -4.32 -13.18
N SER A 123 -3.23 -5.05 -14.08
CA SER A 123 -1.95 -5.71 -13.81
C SER A 123 -0.79 -4.86 -14.32
N LEU A 124 0.25 -4.72 -13.51
CA LEU A 124 1.45 -3.93 -13.82
C LEU A 124 2.71 -4.58 -13.27
N ALA A 125 3.86 -4.03 -13.65
CA ALA A 125 5.18 -4.38 -13.07
C ALA A 125 5.49 -5.88 -13.11
N LYS A 126 5.29 -6.50 -14.28
CA LYS A 126 5.60 -7.92 -14.48
C LYS A 126 7.09 -8.20 -14.29
N GLY A 127 7.40 -9.10 -13.37
CA GLY A 127 8.77 -9.50 -13.01
C GLY A 127 9.32 -8.77 -11.78
N GLU A 128 8.65 -7.72 -11.33
CA GLU A 128 9.10 -6.86 -10.24
C GLU A 128 8.37 -7.16 -8.93
N ARG A 129 9.05 -6.97 -7.81
CA ARG A 129 8.48 -7.08 -6.47
C ARG A 129 7.78 -5.79 -6.10
N LEU A 130 6.63 -5.89 -5.44
CA LEU A 130 5.90 -4.77 -4.88
C LEU A 130 6.55 -4.31 -3.57
N PHE A 131 6.89 -3.03 -3.47
CA PHE A 131 7.48 -2.42 -2.28
C PHE A 131 6.52 -1.46 -1.60
N ALA A 132 6.40 -0.25 -2.10
CA ALA A 132 5.58 0.79 -1.48
C ALA A 132 4.34 1.12 -2.30
N THR A 133 3.28 1.51 -1.60
CA THR A 133 2.07 2.05 -2.22
C THR A 133 1.54 3.20 -1.38
N ARG A 134 0.94 4.18 -2.04
CA ARG A 134 0.23 5.25 -1.35
C ARG A 134 -0.91 5.78 -2.19
N PHE A 135 -2.10 5.66 -1.65
CA PHE A 135 -3.28 6.27 -2.24
C PHE A 135 -3.35 7.77 -1.90
N ASP A 136 -3.76 8.58 -2.85
CA ASP A 136 -3.96 10.01 -2.71
C ASP A 136 -5.08 10.47 -3.63
N ALA A 137 -6.18 10.96 -3.04
CA ALA A 137 -7.40 11.31 -3.77
C ALA A 137 -7.83 10.20 -4.76
N GLU A 138 -7.87 10.47 -6.05
CA GLU A 138 -8.23 9.54 -7.12
C GLU A 138 -7.02 8.89 -7.80
N ARG A 139 -5.90 8.75 -7.07
CA ARG A 139 -4.65 8.16 -7.58
C ARG A 139 -4.07 7.18 -6.61
N VAL A 140 -3.19 6.35 -7.14
CA VAL A 140 -2.26 5.59 -6.31
C VAL A 140 -0.87 5.64 -6.90
N TYR A 141 0.11 5.83 -6.03
CA TYR A 141 1.53 5.72 -6.31
C TYR A 141 1.98 4.31 -5.92
N ILE A 142 2.65 3.63 -6.83
CA ILE A 142 3.10 2.24 -6.64
C ILE A 142 4.58 2.19 -6.98
N VAL A 143 5.38 1.63 -6.07
CA VAL A 143 6.79 1.37 -6.26
C VAL A 143 7.02 -0.11 -6.34
N THR A 144 7.64 -0.54 -7.42
CA THR A 144 8.06 -1.91 -7.65
C THR A 144 9.57 -1.94 -7.89
N TYR A 145 10.22 -3.08 -7.78
CA TYR A 145 11.66 -3.22 -7.94
C TYR A 145 12.07 -4.61 -8.41
N GLU A 146 12.94 -4.65 -9.42
CA GLU A 146 13.79 -5.81 -9.74
C GLU A 146 15.27 -5.40 -9.79
N ARG A 147 15.60 -4.32 -10.53
CA ARG A 147 16.94 -3.74 -10.67
C ARG A 147 16.92 -2.21 -10.76
N ILE A 148 15.83 -1.66 -11.22
CA ILE A 148 15.50 -0.24 -11.32
C ILE A 148 14.16 -0.10 -10.65
N ASP A 149 13.92 1.03 -10.00
CA ASP A 149 12.70 1.28 -9.23
C ASP A 149 11.73 2.14 -10.05
N PRO A 150 10.77 1.55 -10.75
CA PRO A 150 9.73 2.36 -11.37
C PRO A 150 8.72 2.82 -10.31
N LEU A 151 8.50 4.12 -10.26
CA LEU A 151 7.35 4.76 -9.62
C LEU A 151 6.22 4.82 -10.64
N TRP A 152 5.18 4.05 -10.42
CA TRP A 152 3.96 4.06 -11.21
C TRP A 152 2.94 5.02 -10.61
N ILE A 153 2.26 5.78 -11.47
CA ILE A 153 1.11 6.62 -11.09
C ILE A 153 -0.11 6.08 -11.79
N VAL A 154 -1.07 5.57 -11.01
CA VAL A 154 -2.32 5.00 -11.52
C VAL A 154 -3.48 5.89 -11.15
N ASP A 155 -4.33 6.19 -12.11
CA ASP A 155 -5.59 6.93 -11.98
C ASP A 155 -6.71 5.95 -11.60
N LEU A 156 -7.48 6.33 -10.59
CA LEU A 156 -8.63 5.62 -10.06
C LEU A 156 -9.93 6.43 -10.12
N SER A 157 -9.96 7.53 -10.88
CA SER A 157 -11.15 8.37 -11.06
C SER A 157 -12.34 7.58 -11.62
N ASP A 158 -12.07 6.61 -12.50
CA ASP A 158 -13.03 5.57 -12.86
C ASP A 158 -12.54 4.22 -12.27
N PRO A 159 -13.15 3.76 -11.17
CA PRO A 159 -12.74 2.49 -10.56
C PRO A 159 -13.01 1.27 -11.44
N ARG A 160 -13.84 1.40 -12.47
CA ARG A 160 -14.07 0.31 -13.45
C ARG A 160 -12.95 0.19 -14.46
N LYS A 161 -12.14 1.25 -14.58
CA LYS A 161 -11.05 1.33 -15.56
C LYS A 161 -9.82 2.01 -14.98
N PRO A 162 -9.13 1.38 -14.00
CA PRO A 162 -7.87 1.90 -13.53
C PRO A 162 -6.85 2.04 -14.67
N GLU A 163 -6.14 3.17 -14.75
CA GLU A 163 -5.22 3.45 -15.86
C GLU A 163 -3.86 3.95 -15.35
N ILE A 164 -2.77 3.43 -15.91
CA ILE A 164 -1.43 4.00 -15.69
C ILE A 164 -1.37 5.35 -16.41
N LYS A 165 -1.08 6.41 -15.67
CA LYS A 165 -0.90 7.78 -16.21
C LYS A 165 0.55 8.17 -16.35
N GLY A 166 1.43 7.64 -15.53
CA GLY A 166 2.85 7.95 -15.59
C GLY A 166 3.71 6.88 -14.95
N GLU A 167 4.97 6.92 -15.34
CA GLU A 167 6.03 6.05 -14.86
C GLU A 167 7.33 6.86 -14.76
N LEU A 168 8.11 6.62 -13.72
CA LEU A 168 9.43 7.23 -13.52
C LEU A 168 10.40 6.18 -12.96
N GLU A 169 11.42 5.87 -13.70
CA GLU A 169 12.52 5.02 -13.23
C GLU A 169 13.52 5.83 -12.38
N VAL A 170 13.85 5.30 -11.20
CA VAL A 170 14.79 5.93 -10.26
C VAL A 170 15.74 4.85 -9.72
N PRO A 171 17.07 5.13 -9.61
CA PRO A 171 18.00 4.19 -9.00
C PRO A 171 17.71 3.95 -7.51
N GLY A 172 17.74 2.70 -7.07
CA GLY A 172 17.39 2.27 -5.71
C GLY A 172 15.92 1.88 -5.59
N TRP A 173 15.36 1.86 -4.39
CA TRP A 173 13.93 1.62 -4.19
C TRP A 173 13.37 2.35 -2.98
N SER A 174 12.12 2.80 -3.09
CA SER A 174 11.39 3.44 -2.01
C SER A 174 10.64 2.40 -1.17
N THR A 175 10.77 2.49 0.14
CA THR A 175 10.05 1.61 1.09
C THR A 175 8.81 2.28 1.66
N TYR A 176 8.77 3.61 1.65
CA TYR A 176 7.61 4.41 2.05
C TYR A 176 7.49 5.66 1.19
N ILE A 177 6.25 6.08 0.93
CA ILE A 177 5.91 7.23 0.09
C ILE A 177 4.90 8.11 0.85
N GLN A 178 5.07 9.43 0.75
CA GLN A 178 4.14 10.41 1.30
C GLN A 178 3.81 11.49 0.28
N PRO A 179 2.55 11.58 -0.20
CA PRO A 179 2.10 12.67 -1.06
C PRO A 179 2.04 14.00 -0.32
N LEU A 180 2.40 15.07 -1.01
CA LEU A 180 2.37 16.46 -0.56
C LEU A 180 1.83 17.36 -1.68
N GLY A 181 0.60 17.12 -2.12
CA GLY A 181 0.00 17.82 -3.27
C GLY A 181 0.72 17.47 -4.57
N ASP A 182 1.34 18.47 -5.22
CA ASP A 182 2.09 18.29 -6.46
C ASP A 182 3.51 17.71 -6.27
N ARG A 183 3.82 17.32 -5.06
CA ARG A 183 5.09 16.69 -4.67
C ARG A 183 4.83 15.33 -4.03
N LEU A 184 5.84 14.49 -4.12
CA LEU A 184 5.89 13.21 -3.46
C LEU A 184 7.24 13.09 -2.76
N VAL A 185 7.23 12.77 -1.48
CA VAL A 185 8.45 12.45 -0.73
C VAL A 185 8.52 10.96 -0.51
N SER A 186 9.68 10.37 -0.64
CA SER A 186 9.90 8.97 -0.28
C SER A 186 11.14 8.80 0.60
N ILE A 187 11.13 7.71 1.38
CA ILE A 187 12.33 7.17 1.99
C ILE A 187 12.55 5.75 1.48
N GLY A 188 13.82 5.38 1.32
CA GLY A 188 14.17 4.07 0.79
C GLY A 188 15.68 3.84 0.79
N VAL A 189 16.14 3.08 -0.18
CA VAL A 189 17.53 2.66 -0.34
C VAL A 189 18.09 3.16 -1.67
N ASP A 190 19.27 3.75 -1.61
CA ASP A 190 20.13 3.97 -2.77
C ASP A 190 21.14 2.82 -2.84
N ASP A 191 21.11 2.05 -3.94
CA ASP A 191 22.01 0.92 -4.18
C ASP A 191 23.05 1.21 -5.29
N THR A 192 23.21 2.48 -5.65
CA THR A 192 24.27 2.88 -6.59
C THR A 192 25.65 2.58 -6.03
N ASP A 193 26.63 2.34 -6.90
CA ASP A 193 28.04 2.06 -6.56
C ASP A 193 28.23 0.83 -5.64
N ASN A 194 27.34 -0.15 -5.73
CA ASN A 194 27.42 -1.35 -4.89
C ASN A 194 27.39 -1.02 -3.38
N SER A 195 26.69 0.04 -3.02
CA SER A 195 26.41 0.48 -1.65
C SER A 195 24.92 0.26 -1.33
N ARG A 196 24.54 0.41 -0.07
CA ARG A 196 23.15 0.51 0.38
C ARG A 196 23.06 1.63 1.38
N ARG A 197 22.60 2.77 0.94
CA ARG A 197 22.49 3.98 1.76
C ARG A 197 21.02 4.35 1.93
N VAL A 198 20.70 4.96 3.06
CA VAL A 198 19.39 5.57 3.23
C VAL A 198 19.23 6.70 2.21
N ALA A 199 18.12 6.71 1.49
CA ALA A 199 17.80 7.75 0.52
C ALA A 199 16.46 8.39 0.83
N VAL A 200 16.43 9.72 0.79
CA VAL A 200 15.18 10.50 0.77
C VAL A 200 15.09 11.16 -0.58
N SER A 201 14.00 10.92 -1.29
CA SER A 201 13.77 11.47 -2.63
C SER A 201 12.56 12.39 -2.64
N LEU A 202 12.64 13.47 -3.38
CA LEU A 202 11.55 14.39 -3.67
C LEU A 202 11.22 14.33 -5.16
N PHE A 203 9.95 14.08 -5.46
CA PHE A 203 9.46 14.01 -6.83
C PHE A 203 8.51 15.17 -7.13
N ASP A 204 8.51 15.60 -8.38
CA ASP A 204 7.51 16.47 -8.97
C ASP A 204 6.47 15.60 -9.70
N VAL A 205 5.25 15.63 -9.22
CA VAL A 205 4.10 14.89 -9.76
C VAL A 205 2.97 15.83 -10.19
N SER A 206 3.29 17.11 -10.41
CA SER A 206 2.35 18.12 -10.91
C SER A 206 1.78 17.74 -12.28
N ASP A 207 2.61 17.17 -13.17
CA ASP A 207 2.16 16.48 -14.37
C ASP A 207 2.34 14.97 -14.16
N VAL A 208 1.25 14.31 -13.83
CA VAL A 208 1.22 12.86 -13.56
C VAL A 208 1.67 12.01 -14.75
N THR A 209 1.60 12.55 -15.98
CA THR A 209 2.04 11.86 -17.19
C THR A 209 3.54 11.98 -17.42
N LYS A 210 4.21 12.87 -16.70
CA LYS A 210 5.64 13.15 -16.80
C LYS A 210 6.27 13.41 -15.42
N PRO A 211 6.14 12.46 -14.47
CA PRO A 211 6.74 12.62 -13.16
C PRO A 211 8.26 12.77 -13.28
N LYS A 212 8.88 13.49 -12.33
CA LYS A 212 10.32 13.74 -12.34
C LYS A 212 10.89 13.59 -10.93
N LEU A 213 12.08 13.05 -10.84
CA LEU A 213 12.89 13.20 -9.64
C LEU A 213 13.35 14.66 -9.57
N PHE A 214 12.93 15.36 -8.50
CA PHE A 214 13.30 16.75 -8.28
C PHE A 214 14.62 16.84 -7.54
N ASP A 215 14.79 16.05 -6.47
CA ASP A 215 16.02 15.99 -5.69
C ASP A 215 16.11 14.66 -4.93
N LYS A 216 17.34 14.26 -4.58
CA LYS A 216 17.62 13.04 -3.80
C LYS A 216 18.79 13.29 -2.88
N VAL A 217 18.59 13.00 -1.60
CA VAL A 217 19.61 13.05 -0.56
C VAL A 217 19.91 11.64 -0.09
N THR A 218 21.17 11.25 -0.10
CA THR A 218 21.65 9.99 0.46
C THR A 218 22.37 10.26 1.77
N MET A 219 22.14 9.41 2.75
CA MET A 219 22.69 9.52 4.11
C MET A 219 23.51 8.29 4.46
N GLY A 220 24.57 8.55 5.23
CA GLY A 220 25.44 7.52 5.77
C GLY A 220 26.50 7.00 4.84
N ASP A 221 27.27 6.04 5.36
CA ASP A 221 28.35 5.37 4.67
C ASP A 221 27.83 4.25 3.76
N ARG A 222 28.73 3.46 3.21
CA ARG A 222 28.44 2.42 2.21
C ARG A 222 27.34 1.42 2.60
N TRP A 223 27.11 1.19 3.88
CA TRP A 223 26.08 0.32 4.43
C TRP A 223 25.40 1.03 5.58
N SER A 224 24.33 1.73 5.29
CA SER A 224 23.55 2.44 6.29
C SER A 224 22.07 2.08 6.20
N TRP A 225 21.37 2.21 7.29
CA TRP A 225 19.94 1.96 7.39
C TRP A 225 19.30 2.93 8.39
N SER A 226 17.99 3.08 8.28
CA SER A 226 17.17 3.86 9.19
C SER A 226 15.91 3.08 9.55
N GLU A 227 15.44 3.23 10.77
CA GLU A 227 14.17 2.68 11.23
C GLU A 227 13.00 3.14 10.34
N ALA A 228 13.06 4.37 9.86
CA ALA A 228 12.08 4.96 8.97
C ALA A 228 11.90 4.23 7.61
N GLN A 229 12.80 3.31 7.26
CA GLN A 229 12.64 2.43 6.10
C GLN A 229 11.70 1.25 6.37
N TYR A 230 11.41 0.96 7.65
CA TYR A 230 10.63 -0.20 8.09
C TYR A 230 9.41 0.19 8.93
N ASP A 231 9.46 1.34 9.60
CA ASP A 231 8.34 1.91 10.36
C ASP A 231 8.02 3.31 9.85
N GLU A 232 6.85 3.45 9.23
CA GLU A 232 6.37 4.72 8.70
C GLU A 232 6.22 5.82 9.75
N LYS A 233 6.05 5.46 11.02
CA LYS A 233 5.94 6.42 12.13
C LYS A 233 7.26 7.08 12.48
N ALA A 234 8.37 6.45 12.11
CA ALA A 234 9.70 7.02 12.27
C ALA A 234 10.07 8.02 11.16
N PHE A 235 9.27 8.10 10.07
CA PHE A 235 9.43 9.07 8.99
C PHE A 235 8.48 10.25 9.16
N THR A 236 9.00 11.41 9.52
CA THR A 236 8.17 12.59 9.76
C THR A 236 8.47 13.68 8.75
N VAL A 237 7.43 14.11 8.04
CA VAL A 237 7.48 15.26 7.13
C VAL A 237 6.68 16.41 7.74
N LEU A 238 7.31 17.58 7.86
CA LEU A 238 6.75 18.81 8.39
C LEU A 238 6.72 19.87 7.27
N PRO A 239 5.71 19.86 6.37
CA PRO A 239 5.70 20.71 5.17
C PRO A 239 5.76 22.19 5.49
N HIS A 240 5.05 22.63 6.54
CA HIS A 240 5.03 24.05 6.97
C HIS A 240 6.38 24.54 7.48
N ALA A 241 7.21 23.64 8.00
CA ALA A 241 8.55 23.95 8.48
C ALA A 241 9.64 23.70 7.41
N GLY A 242 9.28 23.08 6.28
CA GLY A 242 10.23 22.66 5.26
C GLY A 242 11.21 21.58 5.76
N LEU A 243 10.77 20.72 6.69
CA LEU A 243 11.66 19.75 7.34
C LEU A 243 11.18 18.31 7.08
N ILE A 244 12.17 17.42 6.93
CA ILE A 244 12.00 15.98 6.97
C ILE A 244 12.87 15.44 8.09
N LEU A 245 12.30 14.67 9.01
CA LEU A 245 13.01 14.08 10.14
C LEU A 245 13.14 12.57 9.89
N VAL A 246 14.36 12.09 9.94
CA VAL A 246 14.73 10.69 9.75
C VAL A 246 15.66 10.29 10.90
N PRO A 247 15.32 9.26 11.69
CA PRO A 247 16.24 8.72 12.67
C PRO A 247 17.42 8.07 11.94
N TYR A 248 18.62 8.33 12.42
CA TYR A 248 19.83 7.86 11.75
C TYR A 248 20.92 7.48 12.77
#